data_a18e43c39a0ef4be4341ffece1419450
#
_entry.id   a18e43c39a0ef4be4341ffece1419450
#
_cell.length_a   1.000
_cell.length_b   1.000
_cell.length_c   1.000
_cell.angle_alpha   90.00
_cell.angle_beta   90.00
_cell.angle_gamma   90.00
#
_symmetry.space_group_name_H-M   'P 1'
#
loop_
_entity.id
_entity.type
_entity.pdbx_description
1 polymer ?
#
loop_
_entity_poly.entity_id
_entity_poly.type
_entity_poly.pdbx_seq_one_letter_code
_entity_poly.pdbx_strand_id
1 'polypeptide(L)'
;MRPPSLVVFAAALTLAALLSPCVQSQTPDSAAVPVAPPATSTAPATTPAAAPANAPPTARATAAPFDANAATEAYMAKLSPDARARSDAYFEGGYWLLLWGFLYGLGVAWLLLGTRLSARMRDAAERISKRTWLQTGIYGVEYVVLTAALGFPLTLYSDFIREHQYGLSNQNFVQWMRDQLVGLGVGVVLGAVALVLVYAAIRRASRNWWLWGAGVALVLMVCLVAVAPVYIAPLFNSYRPLPASPLKAQILSLARANGIPASNVYEFDASKQSKRVSANVSGMFNTVRISLNDNLMNRASPAEVRAVLGHEMGHYVLHHAYKGVVFFAVLIVIAFAFVQWAMTRLLARHGERWGIRGAGDVAGLPLLVALFSVFLFVMTPVTNTITRTFEAEADIFGLNASREPDGFAEAALQLSEYRKMHPGPLEEVIFFDHPSGWNRIHRAMVWKGENLTAK
;
A
#
# COMPACT_ATOMS: atom_id res chain seq x y z
N MET A 1 1.21 -4.37 -7.74
CA MET A 1 1.86 -3.12 -7.30
C MET A 1 0.96 -2.47 -6.28
N ARG A 2 1.54 -1.93 -5.23
CA ARG A 2 0.83 -1.10 -4.26
C ARG A 2 0.42 0.19 -4.94
N PRO A 3 -0.74 0.82 -4.63
CA PRO A 3 -1.12 2.11 -5.18
C PRO A 3 -0.02 3.16 -4.92
N PRO A 4 0.13 4.20 -5.75
CA PRO A 4 1.20 5.19 -5.62
C PRO A 4 1.26 5.89 -4.26
N SER A 5 0.16 5.97 -3.52
CA SER A 5 0.10 6.43 -2.13
C SER A 5 0.92 5.55 -1.18
N LEU A 6 0.98 4.26 -1.41
CA LEU A 6 1.77 3.30 -0.63
C LEU A 6 3.24 3.28 -1.03
N VAL A 7 3.58 3.59 -2.28
CA VAL A 7 4.97 3.73 -2.73
C VAL A 7 5.59 4.98 -2.10
N VAL A 8 4.83 6.06 -1.93
CA VAL A 8 5.28 7.28 -1.23
C VAL A 8 5.42 7.04 0.27
N PHE A 9 4.48 6.32 0.88
CA PHE A 9 4.56 5.89 2.28
C PHE A 9 5.66 4.84 2.47
N ALA A 10 5.79 3.87 1.55
CA ALA A 10 6.89 2.92 1.55
C ALA A 10 8.24 3.60 1.33
N ALA A 11 8.35 4.70 0.60
CA ALA A 11 9.62 5.40 0.41
C ALA A 11 10.05 6.19 1.66
N ALA A 12 9.13 6.84 2.36
CA ALA A 12 9.42 7.45 3.66
C ALA A 12 9.61 6.39 4.76
N LEU A 13 8.80 5.33 4.75
CA LEU A 13 8.96 4.13 5.57
C LEU A 13 10.10 3.24 5.07
N THR A 14 10.46 3.27 3.77
CA THR A 14 11.59 2.48 3.26
C THR A 14 12.91 3.11 3.67
N LEU A 15 12.99 4.43 3.88
CA LEU A 15 14.14 4.98 4.60
C LEU A 15 14.11 4.57 6.09
N ALA A 16 12.94 4.48 6.70
CA ALA A 16 12.76 3.95 8.06
C ALA A 16 12.64 2.43 8.10
N ALA A 17 12.12 1.75 7.08
CA ALA A 17 11.91 0.31 6.96
C ALA A 17 13.01 -0.43 6.19
N LEU A 18 13.80 0.23 5.34
CA LEU A 18 15.16 -0.21 4.98
C LEU A 18 16.04 -0.21 6.24
N LEU A 19 15.60 0.51 7.25
CA LEU A 19 16.24 0.61 8.56
C LEU A 19 15.51 -0.22 9.64
N SER A 20 14.33 -0.80 9.34
CA SER A 20 13.58 -1.67 10.29
C SER A 20 12.82 -2.76 9.52
N PRO A 21 13.23 -4.02 9.59
CA PRO A 21 12.61 -5.12 8.84
C PRO A 21 11.16 -5.45 9.27
N CYS A 22 10.63 -4.80 10.29
CA CYS A 22 9.34 -5.16 10.91
C CYS A 22 8.08 -4.41 10.40
N VAL A 23 8.18 -3.46 9.46
CA VAL A 23 7.04 -2.60 9.08
C VAL A 23 6.44 -2.94 7.72
N GLN A 24 6.93 -3.97 7.03
CA GLN A 24 6.50 -4.30 5.66
C GLN A 24 5.21 -5.13 5.53
N SER A 25 4.50 -5.46 6.61
CA SER A 25 3.44 -6.46 6.59
C SER A 25 2.00 -5.95 6.40
N GLN A 26 1.78 -4.68 6.08
CA GLN A 26 0.41 -4.17 5.92
C GLN A 26 0.16 -3.45 4.61
N THR A 27 0.02 -4.21 3.53
CA THR A 27 -0.79 -3.77 2.39
C THR A 27 -1.51 -4.94 1.78
N PRO A 28 -2.82 -4.90 1.81
CA PRO A 28 -3.65 -5.96 1.28
C PRO A 28 -3.98 -5.73 -0.19
N ASP A 29 -3.92 -6.78 -0.95
CA ASP A 29 -4.61 -6.92 -2.23
C ASP A 29 -5.22 -8.32 -2.39
N SER A 30 -6.37 -8.37 -2.90
CA SER A 30 -7.55 -9.22 -2.77
C SER A 30 -7.54 -10.66 -3.28
N ALA A 31 -8.46 -11.49 -2.78
CA ALA A 31 -8.76 -12.82 -3.27
C ALA A 31 -10.26 -13.20 -3.18
N ALA A 32 -10.76 -14.01 -4.07
CA ALA A 32 -12.16 -14.32 -4.32
C ALA A 32 -12.69 -15.62 -3.69
N VAL A 33 -14.00 -15.65 -3.53
CA VAL A 33 -14.82 -16.83 -3.25
C VAL A 33 -15.16 -17.52 -4.58
N PRO A 34 -15.16 -18.84 -4.71
CA PRO A 34 -15.59 -19.52 -5.92
C PRO A 34 -17.11 -19.38 -6.08
N VAL A 35 -17.53 -18.66 -7.13
CA VAL A 35 -18.91 -18.63 -7.57
C VAL A 35 -19.11 -19.82 -8.51
N ALA A 36 -20.13 -20.65 -8.22
CA ALA A 36 -20.55 -21.71 -9.10
C ALA A 36 -21.02 -21.15 -10.45
N PRO A 37 -20.79 -21.85 -11.57
CA PRO A 37 -21.19 -21.37 -12.88
C PRO A 37 -22.71 -21.20 -12.98
N PRO A 38 -23.20 -20.17 -13.70
CA PRO A 38 -24.64 -19.98 -13.87
C PRO A 38 -25.25 -21.09 -14.70
N ALA A 39 -26.33 -21.63 -14.21
CA ALA A 39 -27.15 -22.61 -14.94
C ALA A 39 -27.74 -21.95 -16.21
N THR A 40 -27.40 -22.50 -17.36
CA THR A 40 -28.04 -22.15 -18.65
C THR A 40 -29.50 -22.50 -18.65
N SER A 41 -30.38 -21.52 -18.49
CA SER A 41 -31.81 -21.66 -18.72
C SER A 41 -32.11 -21.31 -20.19
N THR A 42 -32.34 -22.33 -20.99
CA THR A 42 -32.96 -22.23 -22.31
C THR A 42 -34.48 -22.23 -22.14
N ALA A 43 -35.10 -21.05 -22.26
CA ALA A 43 -36.54 -20.91 -22.44
C ALA A 43 -36.86 -20.63 -23.91
N PRO A 44 -37.89 -21.27 -24.50
CA PRO A 44 -38.26 -21.05 -25.89
C PRO A 44 -38.99 -19.73 -26.07
N ALA A 45 -38.71 -19.07 -27.19
CA ALA A 45 -39.34 -17.84 -27.60
C ALA A 45 -40.80 -18.06 -27.99
N THR A 46 -41.74 -17.48 -27.24
CA THR A 46 -43.14 -17.37 -27.63
C THR A 46 -43.41 -16.01 -28.25
N THR A 47 -43.98 -16.01 -29.45
CA THR A 47 -44.43 -14.89 -30.25
C THR A 47 -45.53 -14.10 -29.50
N PRO A 48 -45.48 -12.73 -29.44
CA PRO A 48 -46.51 -11.98 -28.75
C PRO A 48 -47.81 -11.90 -29.60
N ALA A 49 -48.90 -12.29 -29.01
CA ALA A 49 -50.23 -12.02 -29.55
C ALA A 49 -50.60 -10.53 -29.29
N ALA A 50 -51.27 -9.89 -30.29
CA ALA A 50 -51.73 -8.51 -30.22
C ALA A 50 -52.72 -8.31 -29.08
N ALA A 51 -52.49 -7.35 -28.23
CA ALA A 51 -53.43 -6.94 -27.17
C ALA A 51 -54.49 -5.95 -27.65
N PRO A 52 -55.72 -6.00 -27.15
CA PRO A 52 -56.80 -5.09 -27.50
C PRO A 52 -56.56 -3.68 -26.90
N ALA A 53 -56.74 -2.66 -27.72
CA ALA A 53 -56.73 -1.28 -27.31
C ALA A 53 -58.04 -1.00 -26.54
N ASN A 54 -57.89 -0.64 -25.26
CA ASN A 54 -58.78 0.13 -24.38
C ASN A 54 -58.73 -0.42 -22.94
N ALA A 55 -57.65 -0.04 -22.22
CA ALA A 55 -57.67 -0.02 -20.78
C ALA A 55 -57.42 1.40 -20.28
N PRO A 56 -58.14 1.87 -19.22
CA PRO A 56 -57.85 3.20 -18.65
C PRO A 56 -56.45 3.29 -18.15
N PRO A 57 -55.78 4.50 -18.13
CA PRO A 57 -54.44 4.64 -17.65
C PRO A 57 -54.37 4.20 -16.19
N THR A 58 -53.83 3.00 -15.96
CA THR A 58 -53.42 2.58 -14.63
C THR A 58 -52.44 3.61 -14.11
N ALA A 59 -52.77 4.20 -12.97
CA ALA A 59 -51.90 5.09 -12.24
C ALA A 59 -50.48 4.43 -12.15
N ARG A 60 -49.50 5.08 -12.76
CA ARG A 60 -48.08 4.66 -12.70
C ARG A 60 -47.76 4.65 -11.22
N ALA A 61 -47.70 3.45 -10.62
CA ALA A 61 -47.19 3.30 -9.27
C ALA A 61 -45.81 3.98 -9.25
N THR A 62 -45.72 5.08 -8.54
CA THR A 62 -44.44 5.75 -8.29
C THR A 62 -43.57 4.71 -7.61
N ALA A 63 -42.57 4.18 -8.33
CA ALA A 63 -41.61 3.27 -7.74
C ALA A 63 -41.05 3.93 -6.46
N ALA A 64 -41.02 3.16 -5.37
CA ALA A 64 -40.42 3.68 -4.13
C ALA A 64 -39.02 4.22 -4.42
N PRO A 65 -38.63 5.36 -3.80
CA PRO A 65 -37.29 5.92 -4.01
C PRO A 65 -36.24 4.88 -3.69
N PHE A 66 -35.17 4.86 -4.47
CA PHE A 66 -34.05 3.90 -4.29
C PHE A 66 -33.45 4.07 -2.89
N ASP A 67 -33.42 3.00 -2.10
CA ASP A 67 -32.84 3.00 -0.76
C ASP A 67 -31.39 2.48 -0.82
N ALA A 68 -30.44 3.41 -0.72
CA ALA A 68 -29.00 3.11 -0.74
C ALA A 68 -28.56 2.28 0.47
N ASN A 69 -29.21 2.45 1.65
CA ASN A 69 -28.89 1.65 2.84
C ASN A 69 -29.32 0.18 2.63
N ALA A 70 -30.55 -0.02 2.21
CA ALA A 70 -31.07 -1.37 1.92
C ALA A 70 -30.22 -2.06 0.84
N ALA A 71 -29.83 -1.33 -0.21
CA ALA A 71 -28.97 -1.86 -1.26
C ALA A 71 -27.57 -2.21 -0.72
N THR A 72 -26.99 -1.40 0.16
CA THR A 72 -25.71 -1.67 0.82
C THR A 72 -25.78 -2.93 1.67
N GLU A 73 -26.81 -3.05 2.50
CA GLU A 73 -26.99 -4.25 3.34
C GLU A 73 -27.23 -5.52 2.50
N ALA A 74 -27.89 -5.40 1.35
CA ALA A 74 -28.03 -6.52 0.41
C ALA A 74 -26.67 -7.01 -0.15
N TYR A 75 -25.73 -6.10 -0.42
CA TYR A 75 -24.35 -6.47 -0.77
C TYR A 75 -23.63 -7.11 0.42
N MET A 76 -23.73 -6.52 1.60
CA MET A 76 -23.10 -7.05 2.82
C MET A 76 -23.62 -8.44 3.20
N ALA A 77 -24.88 -8.72 2.93
CA ALA A 77 -25.49 -10.03 3.17
C ALA A 77 -24.96 -11.16 2.26
N LYS A 78 -24.26 -10.84 1.17
CA LYS A 78 -23.55 -11.85 0.34
C LYS A 78 -22.38 -12.49 1.07
N LEU A 79 -21.84 -11.84 2.11
CA LEU A 79 -20.76 -12.39 2.91
C LEU A 79 -21.32 -13.32 3.99
N SER A 80 -20.86 -14.56 3.99
CA SER A 80 -21.21 -15.46 5.08
C SER A 80 -20.64 -14.96 6.42
N PRO A 81 -21.29 -15.26 7.56
CA PRO A 81 -20.78 -14.90 8.88
C PRO A 81 -19.34 -15.40 9.11
N ASP A 82 -19.02 -16.61 8.67
CA ASP A 82 -17.68 -17.21 8.81
C ASP A 82 -16.63 -16.48 7.98
N ALA A 83 -16.95 -16.10 6.73
CA ALA A 83 -16.07 -15.33 5.88
C ALA A 83 -15.78 -13.95 6.51
N ARG A 84 -16.81 -13.29 7.05
CA ARG A 84 -16.67 -12.02 7.76
C ARG A 84 -15.79 -12.16 9.01
N ALA A 85 -16.09 -13.13 9.87
CA ALA A 85 -15.31 -13.38 11.09
C ALA A 85 -13.83 -13.68 10.78
N ARG A 86 -13.57 -14.45 9.71
CA ARG A 86 -12.21 -14.75 9.25
C ARG A 86 -11.47 -13.52 8.76
N SER A 87 -12.12 -12.66 7.98
CA SER A 87 -11.58 -11.41 7.48
C SER A 87 -11.31 -10.42 8.63
N ASP A 88 -12.27 -10.28 9.54
CA ASP A 88 -12.11 -9.41 10.71
C ASP A 88 -10.92 -9.86 11.56
N ALA A 89 -10.80 -11.15 11.86
CA ALA A 89 -9.66 -11.72 12.58
C ALA A 89 -8.32 -11.49 11.85
N TYR A 90 -8.31 -11.62 10.52
CA TYR A 90 -7.13 -11.29 9.72
C TYR A 90 -6.77 -9.81 9.85
N PHE A 91 -7.72 -8.91 9.68
CA PHE A 91 -7.46 -7.47 9.70
C PHE A 91 -7.07 -6.98 11.10
N GLU A 92 -7.81 -7.38 12.14
CA GLU A 92 -7.51 -7.04 13.52
C GLU A 92 -6.16 -7.62 14.00
N GLY A 93 -5.81 -8.82 13.54
CA GLY A 93 -4.47 -9.39 13.75
C GLY A 93 -3.36 -8.50 13.20
N GLY A 94 -3.62 -7.71 12.16
CA GLY A 94 -2.73 -6.69 11.64
C GLY A 94 -2.45 -5.55 12.62
N TYR A 95 -3.41 -5.16 13.46
CA TYR A 95 -3.20 -4.15 14.52
C TYR A 95 -2.15 -4.60 15.54
N TRP A 96 -2.26 -5.87 15.94
CA TRP A 96 -1.28 -6.48 16.84
C TRP A 96 0.10 -6.59 16.20
N LEU A 97 0.17 -6.93 14.91
CA LEU A 97 1.44 -6.97 14.20
C LEU A 97 2.07 -5.58 14.07
N LEU A 98 1.28 -4.52 13.88
CA LEU A 98 1.78 -3.15 13.90
C LEU A 98 2.41 -2.81 15.25
N LEU A 99 1.71 -3.12 16.36
CA LEU A 99 2.21 -2.88 17.71
C LEU A 99 3.45 -3.73 18.02
N TRP A 100 3.38 -5.03 17.77
CA TRP A 100 4.49 -5.95 18.04
C TRP A 100 5.70 -5.66 17.17
N GLY A 101 5.50 -5.31 15.90
CA GLY A 101 6.57 -4.87 15.00
C GLY A 101 7.28 -3.63 15.52
N PHE A 102 6.50 -2.64 15.97
CA PHE A 102 7.04 -1.43 16.61
C PHE A 102 7.86 -1.75 17.87
N LEU A 103 7.28 -2.50 18.81
CA LEU A 103 7.96 -2.87 20.06
C LEU A 103 9.21 -3.73 19.80
N TYR A 104 9.12 -4.66 18.86
CA TYR A 104 10.25 -5.50 18.47
C TYR A 104 11.40 -4.67 17.87
N GLY A 105 11.08 -3.73 16.98
CA GLY A 105 12.06 -2.79 16.41
C GLY A 105 12.76 -1.94 17.48
N LEU A 106 12.00 -1.44 18.46
CA LEU A 106 12.60 -0.75 19.62
C LEU A 106 13.48 -1.68 20.45
N GLY A 107 13.08 -2.94 20.64
CA GLY A 107 13.87 -3.98 21.32
C GLY A 107 15.18 -4.25 20.60
N VAL A 108 15.17 -4.38 19.29
CA VAL A 108 16.38 -4.54 18.45
C VAL A 108 17.29 -3.32 18.59
N ALA A 109 16.74 -2.10 18.48
CA ALA A 109 17.54 -0.88 18.64
C ALA A 109 18.17 -0.80 20.05
N TRP A 110 17.41 -1.13 21.08
CA TRP A 110 17.91 -1.18 22.45
C TRP A 110 19.01 -2.25 22.62
N LEU A 111 18.85 -3.43 22.03
CA LEU A 111 19.87 -4.48 22.03
C LEU A 111 21.17 -3.98 21.40
N LEU A 112 21.10 -3.40 20.19
CA LEU A 112 22.27 -2.92 19.46
C LEU A 112 23.02 -1.81 20.19
N LEU A 113 22.28 -0.90 20.85
CA LEU A 113 22.84 0.20 21.63
C LEU A 113 23.34 -0.28 23.00
N GLY A 114 22.53 -1.02 23.75
CA GLY A 114 22.82 -1.47 25.10
C GLY A 114 24.04 -2.40 25.20
N THR A 115 24.22 -3.27 24.20
CA THR A 115 25.39 -4.14 24.09
C THR A 115 26.59 -3.49 23.41
N ARG A 116 26.47 -2.24 22.96
CA ARG A 116 27.46 -1.54 22.11
C ARG A 116 27.77 -2.29 20.80
N LEU A 117 26.89 -3.18 20.33
CA LEU A 117 27.13 -3.93 19.08
C LEU A 117 27.21 -2.98 17.89
N SER A 118 26.36 -1.97 17.84
CA SER A 118 26.41 -0.91 16.84
C SER A 118 27.75 -0.16 16.81
N ALA A 119 28.33 0.15 17.99
CA ALA A 119 29.64 0.77 18.07
C ALA A 119 30.75 -0.18 17.58
N ARG A 120 30.66 -1.48 17.89
CA ARG A 120 31.63 -2.49 17.41
C ARG A 120 31.58 -2.66 15.88
N MET A 121 30.38 -2.62 15.28
CA MET A 121 30.21 -2.66 13.83
C MET A 121 30.88 -1.43 13.17
N ARG A 122 30.66 -0.22 13.72
CA ARG A 122 31.38 0.97 13.27
C ARG A 122 32.90 0.79 13.37
N ASP A 123 33.39 0.30 14.50
CA ASP A 123 34.83 0.09 14.72
C ASP A 123 35.39 -0.95 13.73
N ALA A 124 34.62 -1.97 13.35
CA ALA A 124 34.96 -2.93 12.30
C ALA A 124 35.07 -2.25 10.94
N ALA A 125 34.07 -1.44 10.56
CA ALA A 125 34.06 -0.69 9.32
C ALA A 125 35.27 0.31 9.23
N GLU A 126 35.64 0.93 10.37
CA GLU A 126 36.81 1.82 10.47
C GLU A 126 38.15 1.09 10.29
N ARG A 127 38.22 -0.20 10.68
CA ARG A 127 39.41 -1.04 10.42
C ARG A 127 39.55 -1.41 8.95
N ILE A 128 38.42 -1.69 8.27
CA ILE A 128 38.39 -2.10 6.86
C ILE A 128 38.74 -0.95 5.92
N SER A 129 38.29 0.27 6.21
CA SER A 129 38.53 1.43 5.34
C SER A 129 38.88 2.69 6.12
N LYS A 130 39.75 3.52 5.51
CA LYS A 130 40.04 4.87 6.01
C LYS A 130 39.13 5.96 5.43
N ARG A 131 38.30 5.60 4.43
CA ARG A 131 37.38 6.55 3.78
C ARG A 131 36.04 6.54 4.48
N THR A 132 35.64 7.66 5.05
CA THR A 132 34.40 7.80 5.86
C THR A 132 33.12 7.35 5.15
N TRP A 133 33.01 7.60 3.85
CA TRP A 133 31.85 7.15 3.09
C TRP A 133 31.79 5.63 2.93
N LEU A 134 32.96 4.95 2.74
CA LEU A 134 33.04 3.50 2.72
C LEU A 134 32.77 2.90 4.10
N GLN A 135 33.27 3.52 5.18
CA GLN A 135 32.92 3.08 6.55
C GLN A 135 31.41 3.11 6.77
N THR A 136 30.75 4.20 6.32
CA THR A 136 29.27 4.34 6.41
C THR A 136 28.58 3.28 5.56
N GLY A 137 29.05 3.00 4.34
CA GLY A 137 28.48 1.98 3.46
C GLY A 137 28.62 0.58 4.04
N ILE A 138 29.82 0.21 4.53
CA ILE A 138 30.12 -1.10 5.15
C ILE A 138 29.21 -1.27 6.38
N TYR A 139 29.18 -0.29 7.27
CA TYR A 139 28.29 -0.31 8.43
C TYR A 139 26.83 -0.47 8.01
N GLY A 140 26.41 0.23 6.93
CA GLY A 140 25.04 0.11 6.40
C GLY A 140 24.69 -1.30 5.94
N VAL A 141 25.61 -1.96 5.24
CA VAL A 141 25.43 -3.37 4.83
C VAL A 141 25.30 -4.28 6.07
N GLU A 142 26.22 -4.15 7.03
CA GLU A 142 26.19 -4.92 8.28
C GLU A 142 24.87 -4.69 9.03
N TYR A 143 24.43 -3.44 9.14
CA TYR A 143 23.20 -3.06 9.84
C TYR A 143 21.97 -3.67 9.17
N VAL A 144 21.83 -3.53 7.85
CA VAL A 144 20.67 -4.08 7.11
C VAL A 144 20.61 -5.59 7.21
N VAL A 145 21.75 -6.28 7.02
CA VAL A 145 21.80 -7.76 7.12
C VAL A 145 21.49 -8.22 8.54
N LEU A 146 22.10 -7.60 9.55
CA LEU A 146 21.88 -7.97 10.95
C LEU A 146 20.43 -7.74 11.39
N THR A 147 19.85 -6.58 11.05
CA THR A 147 18.47 -6.28 11.42
C THR A 147 17.47 -7.14 10.65
N ALA A 148 17.75 -7.50 9.40
CA ALA A 148 16.96 -8.48 8.65
C ALA A 148 17.02 -9.88 9.31
N ALA A 149 18.20 -10.33 9.73
CA ALA A 149 18.35 -11.59 10.44
C ALA A 149 17.62 -11.61 11.78
N LEU A 150 17.74 -10.52 12.58
CA LEU A 150 17.02 -10.40 13.83
C LEU A 150 15.49 -10.29 13.60
N GLY A 151 15.04 -9.58 12.57
CA GLY A 151 13.62 -9.44 12.23
C GLY A 151 13.00 -10.67 11.57
N PHE A 152 13.82 -11.61 11.08
CA PHE A 152 13.37 -12.75 10.29
C PHE A 152 12.26 -13.59 10.95
N PRO A 153 12.27 -13.90 12.26
CA PRO A 153 11.19 -14.67 12.88
C PRO A 153 9.83 -13.99 12.77
N LEU A 154 9.78 -12.67 12.94
CA LEU A 154 8.53 -11.90 12.80
C LEU A 154 8.09 -11.82 11.34
N THR A 155 9.02 -11.59 10.41
CA THR A 155 8.75 -11.60 8.96
C THR A 155 8.26 -12.97 8.49
N LEU A 156 8.87 -14.05 8.96
CA LEU A 156 8.42 -15.41 8.64
C LEU A 156 6.98 -15.65 9.12
N TYR A 157 6.66 -15.21 10.32
CA TYR A 157 5.30 -15.32 10.85
C TYR A 157 4.30 -14.46 10.05
N SER A 158 4.59 -13.16 9.89
CA SER A 158 3.65 -12.21 9.26
C SER A 158 3.42 -12.47 7.79
N ASP A 159 4.50 -12.75 7.02
CA ASP A 159 4.45 -12.71 5.56
C ASP A 159 4.38 -14.11 4.92
N PHE A 160 4.70 -15.16 5.69
CA PHE A 160 4.61 -16.53 5.21
C PHE A 160 3.57 -17.35 5.98
N ILE A 161 3.76 -17.56 7.28
CA ILE A 161 2.90 -18.48 8.06
C ILE A 161 1.48 -17.94 8.10
N ARG A 162 1.29 -16.69 8.49
CA ARG A 162 -0.02 -16.05 8.61
C ARG A 162 -0.74 -15.93 7.26
N GLU A 163 -0.04 -15.55 6.20
CA GLU A 163 -0.61 -15.47 4.86
C GLU A 163 -1.16 -16.84 4.40
N HIS A 164 -0.46 -17.94 4.72
CA HIS A 164 -0.94 -19.31 4.45
C HIS A 164 -2.10 -19.72 5.35
N GLN A 165 -2.08 -19.35 6.64
CA GLN A 165 -3.19 -19.63 7.57
C GLN A 165 -4.51 -19.04 7.07
N TYR A 166 -4.45 -17.86 6.47
CA TYR A 166 -5.63 -17.20 5.90
C TYR A 166 -5.87 -17.53 4.42
N GLY A 167 -5.00 -18.34 3.80
CA GLY A 167 -5.15 -18.78 2.41
C GLY A 167 -4.89 -17.70 1.37
N LEU A 168 -4.11 -16.67 1.73
CA LEU A 168 -3.81 -15.51 0.89
C LEU A 168 -2.53 -15.66 0.07
N SER A 169 -1.59 -16.51 0.50
CA SER A 169 -0.35 -16.79 -0.23
C SER A 169 -0.47 -18.01 -1.14
N ASN A 170 0.14 -17.93 -2.32
CA ASN A 170 0.31 -19.02 -3.27
C ASN A 170 1.76 -19.53 -3.33
N GLN A 171 2.71 -18.88 -2.62
CA GLN A 171 4.13 -19.22 -2.66
C GLN A 171 4.43 -20.41 -1.74
N ASN A 172 5.26 -21.33 -2.21
CA ASN A 172 5.96 -22.22 -1.29
C ASN A 172 7.12 -21.48 -0.58
N PHE A 173 7.70 -22.10 0.45
CA PHE A 173 8.76 -21.47 1.24
C PHE A 173 9.97 -21.02 0.41
N VAL A 174 10.37 -21.80 -0.60
CA VAL A 174 11.54 -21.48 -1.44
C VAL A 174 11.27 -20.27 -2.33
N GLN A 175 10.07 -20.18 -2.91
CA GLN A 175 9.65 -19.02 -3.72
C GLN A 175 9.58 -17.75 -2.87
N TRP A 176 8.96 -17.83 -1.69
CA TRP A 176 8.88 -16.74 -0.76
C TRP A 176 10.27 -16.29 -0.29
N MET A 177 11.14 -17.22 0.11
CA MET A 177 12.49 -16.91 0.55
C MET A 177 13.33 -16.27 -0.56
N ARG A 178 13.16 -16.70 -1.82
CA ARG A 178 13.81 -16.05 -2.97
C ARG A 178 13.41 -14.57 -3.06
N ASP A 179 12.12 -14.27 -2.95
CA ASP A 179 11.61 -12.89 -3.01
C ASP A 179 12.14 -12.07 -1.82
N GLN A 180 12.23 -12.67 -0.62
CA GLN A 180 12.86 -12.03 0.56
C GLN A 180 14.35 -11.73 0.31
N LEU A 181 15.10 -12.64 -0.28
CA LEU A 181 16.53 -12.43 -0.58
C LEU A 181 16.75 -11.38 -1.67
N VAL A 182 15.90 -11.35 -2.70
CA VAL A 182 15.92 -10.28 -3.72
C VAL A 182 15.63 -8.93 -3.06
N GLY A 183 14.59 -8.86 -2.21
CA GLY A 183 14.26 -7.67 -1.44
C GLY A 183 15.38 -7.22 -0.52
N LEU A 184 16.04 -8.15 0.17
CA LEU A 184 17.21 -7.87 1.01
C LEU A 184 18.37 -7.30 0.18
N GLY A 185 18.67 -7.88 -1.00
CA GLY A 185 19.69 -7.37 -1.90
C GLY A 185 19.43 -5.94 -2.35
N VAL A 186 18.20 -5.64 -2.77
CA VAL A 186 17.77 -4.27 -3.11
C VAL A 186 17.89 -3.36 -1.88
N GLY A 187 17.44 -3.81 -0.71
CA GLY A 187 17.51 -3.08 0.55
C GLY A 187 18.94 -2.74 0.98
N VAL A 188 19.87 -3.69 0.83
CA VAL A 188 21.30 -3.48 1.12
C VAL A 188 21.88 -2.39 0.22
N VAL A 189 21.64 -2.46 -1.09
CA VAL A 189 22.19 -1.47 -2.03
C VAL A 189 21.61 -0.08 -1.79
N LEU A 190 20.27 0.04 -1.77
CA LEU A 190 19.61 1.33 -1.60
C LEU A 190 19.82 1.89 -0.20
N GLY A 191 19.80 1.03 0.84
CA GLY A 191 20.04 1.41 2.22
C GLY A 191 21.45 1.93 2.45
N ALA A 192 22.48 1.23 1.93
CA ALA A 192 23.87 1.69 2.03
C ALA A 192 24.07 3.05 1.35
N VAL A 193 23.53 3.24 0.14
CA VAL A 193 23.59 4.53 -0.58
C VAL A 193 22.87 5.62 0.21
N ALA A 194 21.67 5.36 0.68
CA ALA A 194 20.88 6.31 1.46
C ALA A 194 21.61 6.73 2.75
N LEU A 195 22.19 5.77 3.48
CA LEU A 195 22.97 6.04 4.69
C LEU A 195 24.20 6.89 4.41
N VAL A 196 24.94 6.59 3.34
CA VAL A 196 26.10 7.41 2.94
C VAL A 196 25.68 8.85 2.70
N LEU A 197 24.60 9.10 1.97
CA LEU A 197 24.11 10.43 1.66
C LEU A 197 23.59 11.17 2.90
N VAL A 198 22.76 10.49 3.72
CA VAL A 198 22.21 11.09 4.95
C VAL A 198 23.30 11.41 5.95
N TYR A 199 24.25 10.50 6.21
CA TYR A 199 25.34 10.76 7.13
C TYR A 199 26.37 11.75 6.58
N ALA A 200 26.54 11.87 5.27
CA ALA A 200 27.30 12.94 4.66
C ALA A 200 26.65 14.31 4.96
N ALA A 201 25.33 14.43 4.84
CA ALA A 201 24.59 15.63 5.19
C ALA A 201 24.70 15.97 6.68
N ILE A 202 24.53 14.96 7.57
CA ILE A 202 24.64 15.12 9.03
C ILE A 202 26.02 15.66 9.41
N ARG A 203 27.10 15.09 8.86
CA ARG A 203 28.47 15.48 9.18
C ARG A 203 28.85 16.86 8.67
N ARG A 204 28.31 17.26 7.49
CA ARG A 204 28.65 18.54 6.87
C ARG A 204 27.93 19.73 7.52
N ALA A 205 26.74 19.51 8.09
CA ALA A 205 25.83 20.55 8.59
C ALA A 205 25.48 20.34 10.07
N SER A 206 26.47 20.28 10.95
CA SER A 206 26.35 19.86 12.35
C SER A 206 25.20 20.53 13.15
N ARG A 207 24.88 21.80 12.85
CA ARG A 207 23.81 22.55 13.53
C ARG A 207 22.43 22.33 12.89
N ASN A 208 22.39 22.30 11.55
CA ASN A 208 21.13 22.24 10.76
C ASN A 208 21.01 20.93 9.98
N TRP A 209 21.66 19.86 10.46
CA TRP A 209 21.70 18.57 9.77
C TRP A 209 20.31 17.99 9.51
N TRP A 210 19.36 18.28 10.37
CA TRP A 210 17.99 17.82 10.22
C TRP A 210 17.30 18.36 8.95
N LEU A 211 17.56 19.61 8.57
CA LEU A 211 17.05 20.19 7.31
C LEU A 211 17.70 19.52 6.09
N TRP A 212 19.03 19.35 6.13
CA TRP A 212 19.74 18.71 5.04
C TRP A 212 19.41 17.23 4.95
N GLY A 213 19.29 16.55 6.08
CA GLY A 213 18.82 15.16 6.15
C GLY A 213 17.40 14.99 5.59
N ALA A 214 16.49 15.89 5.94
CA ALA A 214 15.13 15.92 5.38
C ALA A 214 15.15 16.16 3.87
N GLY A 215 15.98 17.10 3.38
CA GLY A 215 16.14 17.34 1.94
C GLY A 215 16.66 16.13 1.19
N VAL A 216 17.69 15.45 1.71
CA VAL A 216 18.22 14.20 1.13
C VAL A 216 17.15 13.11 1.14
N ALA A 217 16.44 12.92 2.26
CA ALA A 217 15.38 11.93 2.37
C ALA A 217 14.25 12.20 1.37
N LEU A 218 13.86 13.46 1.17
CA LEU A 218 12.86 13.85 0.18
C LEU A 218 13.32 13.53 -1.26
N VAL A 219 14.55 13.88 -1.61
CA VAL A 219 15.11 13.54 -2.94
C VAL A 219 15.13 12.04 -3.15
N LEU A 220 15.61 11.28 -2.17
CA LEU A 220 15.62 9.82 -2.23
C LEU A 220 14.20 9.24 -2.37
N MET A 221 13.23 9.79 -1.65
CA MET A 221 11.82 9.39 -1.78
C MET A 221 11.30 9.63 -3.20
N VAL A 222 11.51 10.81 -3.77
CA VAL A 222 11.07 11.13 -5.14
C VAL A 222 11.75 10.23 -6.16
N CYS A 223 13.07 10.01 -6.02
CA CYS A 223 13.81 9.08 -6.88
C CYS A 223 13.25 7.66 -6.78
N LEU A 224 12.96 7.18 -5.58
CA LEU A 224 12.41 5.83 -5.38
C LEU A 224 11.02 5.69 -6.00
N VAL A 225 10.13 6.68 -5.84
CA VAL A 225 8.81 6.70 -6.47
C VAL A 225 8.91 6.61 -8.00
N ALA A 226 9.89 7.30 -8.59
CA ALA A 226 10.11 7.28 -10.04
C ALA A 226 10.75 5.96 -10.53
N VAL A 227 11.70 5.43 -9.76
CA VAL A 227 12.55 4.27 -10.18
C VAL A 227 11.87 2.93 -9.88
N ALA A 228 11.14 2.82 -8.76
CA ALA A 228 10.62 1.53 -8.30
C ALA A 228 9.69 0.82 -9.31
N PRO A 229 8.74 1.50 -9.99
CA PRO A 229 7.87 0.83 -10.96
C PRO A 229 8.62 0.27 -12.18
N VAL A 230 9.75 0.89 -12.54
CA VAL A 230 10.50 0.57 -13.76
C VAL A 230 11.59 -0.47 -13.52
N TYR A 231 12.29 -0.39 -12.39
CA TYR A 231 13.48 -1.21 -12.13
C TYR A 231 13.33 -2.19 -10.97
N ILE A 232 12.53 -1.86 -9.94
CA ILE A 232 12.39 -2.73 -8.76
C ILE A 232 11.24 -3.72 -8.97
N ALA A 233 10.08 -3.26 -9.42
CA ALA A 233 8.92 -4.11 -9.61
C ALA A 233 9.16 -5.29 -10.59
N PRO A 234 9.92 -5.14 -11.71
CA PRO A 234 10.25 -6.25 -12.60
C PRO A 234 11.17 -7.33 -11.99
N LEU A 235 11.82 -7.07 -10.86
CA LEU A 235 12.58 -8.11 -10.14
C LEU A 235 11.66 -9.15 -9.50
N PHE A 236 10.42 -8.79 -9.21
CA PHE A 236 9.44 -9.63 -8.54
C PHE A 236 8.36 -10.16 -9.50
N ASN A 237 7.97 -9.40 -10.52
CA ASN A 237 6.88 -9.75 -11.43
C ASN A 237 7.25 -9.49 -12.89
N SER A 238 6.72 -10.35 -13.78
CA SER A 238 6.87 -10.18 -15.23
C SER A 238 5.71 -9.36 -15.77
N TYR A 239 6.01 -8.33 -16.57
CA TYR A 239 5.02 -7.46 -17.20
C TYR A 239 4.92 -7.76 -18.68
N ARG A 240 3.69 -8.01 -19.18
CA ARG A 240 3.43 -8.29 -20.59
C ARG A 240 2.35 -7.35 -21.13
N PRO A 241 2.46 -6.84 -22.38
CA PRO A 241 1.36 -6.11 -22.99
C PRO A 241 0.11 -6.97 -23.06
N LEU A 242 -1.02 -6.44 -22.60
CA LEU A 242 -2.30 -7.14 -22.70
C LEU A 242 -2.64 -7.36 -24.20
N PRO A 243 -3.06 -8.57 -24.62
CA PRO A 243 -3.49 -8.82 -25.98
C PRO A 243 -4.63 -7.89 -26.42
N ALA A 244 -4.76 -7.68 -27.75
CA ALA A 244 -5.88 -6.94 -28.28
C ALA A 244 -7.19 -7.61 -27.91
N SER A 245 -8.08 -6.89 -27.25
CA SER A 245 -9.36 -7.39 -26.73
C SER A 245 -10.36 -6.25 -26.57
N PRO A 246 -11.66 -6.54 -26.53
CA PRO A 246 -12.68 -5.52 -26.23
C PRO A 246 -12.41 -4.82 -24.90
N LEU A 247 -11.96 -5.54 -23.87
CA LEU A 247 -11.62 -4.99 -22.56
C LEU A 247 -10.46 -4.01 -22.65
N LYS A 248 -9.36 -4.36 -23.35
CA LYS A 248 -8.24 -3.43 -23.58
C LYS A 248 -8.68 -2.16 -24.29
N ALA A 249 -9.53 -2.29 -25.31
CA ALA A 249 -10.06 -1.14 -26.04
C ALA A 249 -10.90 -0.22 -25.14
N GLN A 250 -11.75 -0.79 -24.28
CA GLN A 250 -12.55 -0.05 -23.30
C GLN A 250 -11.66 0.68 -22.28
N ILE A 251 -10.63 0.01 -21.74
CA ILE A 251 -9.68 0.60 -20.80
C ILE A 251 -8.96 1.80 -21.42
N LEU A 252 -8.43 1.64 -22.62
CA LEU A 252 -7.74 2.74 -23.34
C LEU A 252 -8.70 3.86 -23.73
N SER A 253 -9.96 3.55 -24.03
CA SER A 253 -10.99 4.55 -24.25
C SER A 253 -11.29 5.36 -22.99
N LEU A 254 -11.46 4.68 -21.85
CA LEU A 254 -11.67 5.31 -20.56
C LEU A 254 -10.48 6.21 -20.18
N ALA A 255 -9.25 5.72 -20.38
CA ALA A 255 -8.04 6.50 -20.13
C ALA A 255 -7.99 7.79 -20.98
N ARG A 256 -8.25 7.68 -22.29
CA ARG A 256 -8.30 8.85 -23.20
C ARG A 256 -9.38 9.83 -22.80
N ALA A 257 -10.57 9.35 -22.45
CA ALA A 257 -11.68 10.20 -22.00
C ALA A 257 -11.33 11.03 -20.76
N ASN A 258 -10.41 10.53 -19.94
CA ASN A 258 -9.93 11.19 -18.72
C ASN A 258 -8.54 11.85 -18.88
N GLY A 259 -8.07 12.07 -20.11
CA GLY A 259 -6.82 12.78 -20.39
C GLY A 259 -5.55 12.02 -19.98
N ILE A 260 -5.61 10.70 -19.80
CA ILE A 260 -4.47 9.87 -19.42
C ILE A 260 -3.74 9.41 -20.70
N PRO A 261 -2.45 9.76 -20.87
CA PRO A 261 -1.70 9.49 -22.10
C PRO A 261 -1.13 8.05 -22.11
N ALA A 262 -1.95 7.06 -21.72
CA ALA A 262 -1.54 5.66 -21.77
C ALA A 262 -1.72 5.09 -23.18
N SER A 263 -0.63 4.58 -23.77
CA SER A 263 -0.64 3.95 -25.09
C SER A 263 -0.92 2.45 -25.04
N ASN A 264 -0.73 1.82 -23.88
CA ASN A 264 -0.89 0.38 -23.71
C ASN A 264 -1.38 0.02 -22.31
N VAL A 265 -1.88 -1.21 -22.16
CA VAL A 265 -2.26 -1.85 -20.92
C VAL A 265 -1.37 -3.07 -20.74
N TYR A 266 -0.87 -3.28 -19.53
CA TYR A 266 0.02 -4.39 -19.19
C TYR A 266 -0.64 -5.31 -18.16
N GLU A 267 -0.37 -6.59 -18.30
CA GLU A 267 -0.67 -7.61 -17.32
C GLU A 267 0.61 -8.02 -16.57
N PHE A 268 0.51 -8.32 -15.26
CA PHE A 268 1.62 -8.86 -14.50
C PHE A 268 1.19 -10.06 -13.65
N ASP A 269 2.12 -11.00 -13.45
CA ASP A 269 1.92 -12.33 -12.91
C ASP A 269 1.92 -12.37 -11.36
N ALA A 270 1.01 -11.65 -10.70
CA ALA A 270 0.91 -11.62 -9.24
C ALA A 270 0.34 -12.91 -8.63
N SER A 271 -0.39 -13.71 -9.42
CA SER A 271 -0.97 -14.98 -8.96
C SER A 271 0.06 -15.99 -8.47
N LYS A 272 1.31 -15.89 -8.93
CA LYS A 272 2.40 -16.72 -8.40
C LYS A 272 2.76 -16.42 -6.95
N GLN A 273 2.39 -15.24 -6.43
CA GLN A 273 2.67 -14.79 -5.08
C GLN A 273 1.46 -14.86 -4.18
N SER A 274 0.32 -14.32 -4.63
CA SER A 274 -0.89 -14.24 -3.83
C SER A 274 -2.15 -14.32 -4.69
N LYS A 275 -3.30 -14.46 -4.04
CA LYS A 275 -4.61 -14.42 -4.71
C LYS A 275 -5.17 -13.01 -4.90
N ARG A 276 -4.48 -12.01 -4.45
CA ARG A 276 -4.97 -10.62 -4.37
C ARG A 276 -5.11 -9.99 -5.75
N VAL A 277 -6.21 -9.24 -6.00
CA VAL A 277 -6.38 -8.47 -7.23
C VAL A 277 -5.74 -7.10 -7.07
N SER A 278 -5.15 -6.58 -8.13
CA SER A 278 -4.51 -5.27 -8.13
C SER A 278 -4.49 -4.66 -9.53
N ALA A 279 -4.63 -3.35 -9.56
CA ALA A 279 -4.38 -2.53 -10.74
C ALA A 279 -3.62 -1.28 -10.34
N ASN A 280 -3.00 -0.61 -11.29
CA ASN A 280 -2.42 0.71 -11.06
C ASN A 280 -2.29 1.50 -12.36
N VAL A 281 -2.37 2.81 -12.24
CA VAL A 281 -1.93 3.78 -13.26
C VAL A 281 -0.67 4.43 -12.72
N SER A 282 0.47 4.09 -13.28
CA SER A 282 1.79 4.50 -12.79
C SER A 282 2.63 5.11 -13.89
N GLY A 283 3.66 5.88 -13.49
CA GLY A 283 4.56 6.59 -14.37
C GLY A 283 4.34 8.10 -14.32
N MET A 284 5.33 8.83 -14.81
CA MET A 284 5.32 10.29 -14.89
C MET A 284 5.70 10.69 -16.32
N PHE A 285 5.18 11.83 -16.77
CA PHE A 285 5.43 12.34 -18.12
C PHE A 285 5.02 11.30 -19.20
N ASN A 286 5.90 10.93 -20.11
CA ASN A 286 5.64 9.99 -21.19
C ASN A 286 5.78 8.49 -20.79
N THR A 287 5.97 8.19 -19.52
CA THR A 287 6.11 6.81 -19.01
C THR A 287 4.84 6.25 -18.40
N VAL A 288 3.70 6.92 -18.58
CA VAL A 288 2.42 6.51 -18.00
C VAL A 288 1.97 5.17 -18.56
N ARG A 289 1.71 4.22 -17.68
CA ARG A 289 1.18 2.91 -18.06
C ARG A 289 0.07 2.47 -17.11
N ILE A 290 -0.87 1.72 -17.66
CA ILE A 290 -1.92 1.03 -16.92
C ILE A 290 -1.47 -0.42 -16.78
N SER A 291 -1.46 -0.94 -15.57
CA SER A 291 -1.10 -2.32 -15.28
C SER A 291 -2.17 -2.98 -14.41
N LEU A 292 -2.54 -4.21 -14.80
CA LEU A 292 -3.47 -5.07 -14.05
C LEU A 292 -2.76 -6.37 -13.70
N ASN A 293 -3.05 -6.93 -12.53
CA ASN A 293 -2.55 -8.27 -12.28
C ASN A 293 -3.46 -9.34 -12.90
N ASP A 294 -2.89 -10.52 -13.11
CA ASP A 294 -3.57 -11.68 -13.65
C ASP A 294 -4.74 -12.15 -12.77
N ASN A 295 -4.67 -11.98 -11.47
CA ASN A 295 -5.78 -12.24 -10.56
C ASN A 295 -7.00 -11.38 -10.91
N LEU A 296 -6.84 -10.07 -11.10
CA LEU A 296 -7.95 -9.18 -11.47
C LEU A 296 -8.55 -9.59 -12.82
N MET A 297 -7.70 -9.95 -13.79
CA MET A 297 -8.15 -10.38 -15.11
C MET A 297 -8.92 -11.68 -15.09
N ASN A 298 -8.55 -12.61 -14.20
CA ASN A 298 -9.15 -13.95 -14.12
C ASN A 298 -10.37 -14.02 -13.20
N ARG A 299 -10.57 -13.08 -12.28
CA ARG A 299 -11.53 -13.17 -11.18
C ARG A 299 -12.61 -12.09 -11.21
N ALA A 300 -12.34 -10.96 -11.84
CA ALA A 300 -13.27 -9.85 -11.90
C ALA A 300 -14.03 -9.79 -13.22
N SER A 301 -15.29 -9.41 -13.16
CA SER A 301 -16.10 -9.11 -14.33
C SER A 301 -15.59 -7.85 -15.05
N PRO A 302 -15.91 -7.64 -16.33
CA PRO A 302 -15.56 -6.41 -17.03
C PRO A 302 -16.05 -5.12 -16.35
N ALA A 303 -17.19 -5.18 -15.63
CA ALA A 303 -17.71 -4.04 -14.87
C ALA A 303 -16.84 -3.72 -13.65
N GLU A 304 -16.42 -4.76 -12.89
CA GLU A 304 -15.50 -4.61 -11.78
C GLU A 304 -14.13 -4.08 -12.23
N VAL A 305 -13.59 -4.62 -13.34
CA VAL A 305 -12.32 -4.12 -13.90
C VAL A 305 -12.43 -2.64 -14.27
N ARG A 306 -13.55 -2.19 -14.90
CA ARG A 306 -13.75 -0.77 -15.22
C ARG A 306 -13.88 0.08 -13.97
N ALA A 307 -14.58 -0.40 -12.95
CA ALA A 307 -14.72 0.30 -11.67
C ALA A 307 -13.36 0.49 -10.96
N VAL A 308 -12.58 -0.59 -10.85
CA VAL A 308 -11.23 -0.57 -10.27
C VAL A 308 -10.32 0.39 -11.06
N LEU A 309 -10.31 0.28 -12.38
CA LEU A 309 -9.49 1.18 -13.20
C LEU A 309 -9.95 2.63 -13.17
N GLY A 310 -11.26 2.89 -13.08
CA GLY A 310 -11.79 4.23 -12.86
C GLY A 310 -11.24 4.84 -11.55
N HIS A 311 -11.18 4.05 -10.49
CA HIS A 311 -10.57 4.45 -9.22
C HIS A 311 -9.06 4.73 -9.38
N GLU A 312 -8.30 3.83 -10.01
CA GLU A 312 -6.86 4.03 -10.24
C GLU A 312 -6.56 5.26 -11.11
N MET A 313 -7.41 5.51 -12.12
CA MET A 313 -7.33 6.72 -12.93
C MET A 313 -7.62 7.98 -12.11
N GLY A 314 -8.47 7.88 -11.08
CA GLY A 314 -8.73 8.95 -10.11
C GLY A 314 -7.45 9.39 -9.41
N HIS A 315 -6.61 8.47 -8.95
CA HIS A 315 -5.33 8.81 -8.34
C HIS A 315 -4.41 9.61 -9.29
N TYR A 316 -4.41 9.25 -10.56
CA TYR A 316 -3.62 9.96 -11.57
C TYR A 316 -4.17 11.36 -11.85
N VAL A 317 -5.47 11.46 -12.19
CA VAL A 317 -6.13 12.72 -12.61
C VAL A 317 -6.21 13.73 -11.47
N LEU A 318 -6.48 13.28 -10.25
CA LEU A 318 -6.52 14.12 -9.05
C LEU A 318 -5.14 14.45 -8.47
N HIS A 319 -4.08 14.01 -9.15
CA HIS A 319 -2.69 14.28 -8.78
C HIS A 319 -2.32 13.81 -7.35
N HIS A 320 -2.87 12.68 -6.87
CA HIS A 320 -2.63 12.19 -5.52
C HIS A 320 -1.15 11.89 -5.25
N ALA A 321 -0.39 11.47 -6.27
CA ALA A 321 1.06 11.29 -6.13
C ALA A 321 1.77 12.60 -5.76
N TYR A 322 1.42 13.73 -6.40
CA TYR A 322 2.03 15.04 -6.09
C TYR A 322 1.55 15.59 -4.75
N LYS A 323 0.24 15.49 -4.46
CA LYS A 323 -0.33 15.85 -3.14
C LYS A 323 0.36 15.06 -2.03
N GLY A 324 0.56 13.75 -2.24
CA GLY A 324 1.27 12.86 -1.34
C GLY A 324 2.72 13.29 -1.10
N VAL A 325 3.47 13.59 -2.18
CA VAL A 325 4.85 14.09 -2.06
C VAL A 325 4.92 15.35 -1.19
N VAL A 326 4.02 16.31 -1.39
CA VAL A 326 3.99 17.54 -0.59
C VAL A 326 3.67 17.22 0.88
N PHE A 327 2.66 16.41 1.15
CA PHE A 327 2.29 16.01 2.51
C PHE A 327 3.44 15.29 3.22
N PHE A 328 4.04 14.29 2.56
CA PHE A 328 5.16 13.54 3.15
C PHE A 328 6.43 14.38 3.27
N ALA A 329 6.65 15.38 2.41
CA ALA A 329 7.74 16.34 2.58
C ALA A 329 7.60 17.11 3.89
N VAL A 330 6.41 17.62 4.19
CA VAL A 330 6.13 18.29 5.48
C VAL A 330 6.35 17.32 6.65
N LEU A 331 5.80 16.11 6.54
CA LEU A 331 5.96 15.10 7.59
C LEU A 331 7.43 14.71 7.83
N ILE A 332 8.22 14.56 6.75
CA ILE A 332 9.66 14.29 6.82
C ILE A 332 10.40 15.42 7.56
N VAL A 333 10.11 16.68 7.24
CA VAL A 333 10.73 17.82 7.92
C VAL A 333 10.41 17.81 9.41
N ILE A 334 9.14 17.58 9.79
CA ILE A 334 8.72 17.50 11.20
C ILE A 334 9.40 16.30 11.90
N ALA A 335 9.47 15.15 11.22
CA ALA A 335 10.13 13.95 11.74
C ALA A 335 11.62 14.21 12.03
N PHE A 336 12.33 14.81 11.09
CA PHE A 336 13.74 15.14 11.29
C PHE A 336 13.96 16.19 12.40
N ALA A 337 13.07 17.17 12.54
CA ALA A 337 13.10 18.13 13.64
C ALA A 337 12.89 17.43 15.00
N PHE A 338 11.91 16.54 15.09
CA PHE A 338 11.68 15.71 16.28
C PHE A 338 12.91 14.84 16.60
N VAL A 339 13.45 14.16 15.60
CA VAL A 339 14.62 13.29 15.77
C VAL A 339 15.84 14.11 16.22
N GLN A 340 16.09 15.27 15.65
CA GLN A 340 17.14 16.20 16.09
C GLN A 340 16.98 16.54 17.58
N TRP A 341 15.77 16.95 17.96
CA TRP A 341 15.45 17.32 19.33
C TRP A 341 15.65 16.16 20.32
N ALA A 342 15.11 14.98 20.01
CA ALA A 342 15.20 13.81 20.88
C ALA A 342 16.61 13.22 20.92
N MET A 343 17.26 13.08 19.76
CA MET A 343 18.61 12.53 19.64
C MET A 343 19.64 13.37 20.42
N THR A 344 19.57 14.70 20.32
CA THR A 344 20.46 15.59 21.09
C THR A 344 20.36 15.34 22.58
N ARG A 345 19.14 15.19 23.11
CA ARG A 345 18.90 14.94 24.55
C ARG A 345 19.36 13.55 25.00
N LEU A 346 19.08 12.55 24.17
CA LEU A 346 19.42 11.16 24.51
C LEU A 346 20.93 10.92 24.40
N LEU A 347 21.59 11.50 23.41
CA LEU A 347 23.05 11.41 23.30
C LEU A 347 23.78 12.13 24.44
N ALA A 348 23.26 13.26 24.89
CA ALA A 348 23.83 13.97 26.04
C ALA A 348 23.76 13.14 27.34
N ARG A 349 22.73 12.27 27.49
CA ARG A 349 22.53 11.43 28.67
C ARG A 349 23.17 10.04 28.58
N HIS A 350 23.16 9.45 27.37
CA HIS A 350 23.46 8.03 27.20
C HIS A 350 24.52 7.75 26.11
N GLY A 351 24.99 8.77 25.37
CA GLY A 351 25.88 8.58 24.23
C GLY A 351 27.17 7.85 24.59
N GLU A 352 27.80 8.19 25.70
CA GLU A 352 29.00 7.53 26.20
C GLU A 352 28.72 6.05 26.56
N ARG A 353 27.61 5.78 27.25
CA ARG A 353 27.20 4.40 27.60
C ARG A 353 27.02 3.55 26.36
N TRP A 354 26.48 4.10 25.27
CA TRP A 354 26.25 3.41 23.99
C TRP A 354 27.47 3.39 23.08
N GLY A 355 28.54 4.12 23.43
CA GLY A 355 29.75 4.25 22.64
C GLY A 355 29.55 5.10 21.38
N ILE A 356 28.58 6.04 21.40
CA ILE A 356 28.26 6.94 20.29
C ILE A 356 29.03 8.27 20.49
N ARG A 357 29.80 8.68 19.48
CA ARG A 357 30.70 9.84 19.52
C ARG A 357 30.00 11.16 19.20
N GLY A 358 28.75 11.13 18.73
CA GLY A 358 27.93 12.28 18.36
C GLY A 358 26.93 11.98 17.27
N ALA A 359 26.15 12.96 16.82
CA ALA A 359 25.09 12.77 15.82
C ALA A 359 25.60 12.26 14.46
N GLY A 360 26.84 12.61 14.06
CA GLY A 360 27.46 12.15 12.82
C GLY A 360 28.11 10.77 12.89
N ASP A 361 28.06 10.09 14.05
CA ASP A 361 28.55 8.74 14.23
C ASP A 361 27.50 7.71 13.79
N VAL A 362 27.86 6.83 12.86
CA VAL A 362 26.96 5.78 12.35
C VAL A 362 26.52 4.79 13.42
N ALA A 363 27.29 4.66 14.53
CA ALA A 363 26.88 3.86 15.69
C ALA A 363 25.57 4.37 16.31
N GLY A 364 25.18 5.61 16.05
CA GLY A 364 23.89 6.20 16.45
C GLY A 364 22.70 5.80 15.57
N LEU A 365 22.90 5.05 14.48
CA LEU A 365 21.83 4.66 13.55
C LEU A 365 20.66 3.93 14.23
N PRO A 366 20.86 2.95 15.15
CA PRO A 366 19.73 2.32 15.83
C PRO A 366 18.88 3.29 16.63
N LEU A 367 19.50 4.32 17.25
CA LEU A 367 18.79 5.40 17.95
C LEU A 367 17.97 6.24 16.97
N LEU A 368 18.58 6.63 15.86
CA LEU A 368 17.93 7.41 14.80
C LEU A 368 16.71 6.66 14.27
N VAL A 369 16.84 5.37 13.96
CA VAL A 369 15.75 4.52 13.48
C VAL A 369 14.65 4.38 14.54
N ALA A 370 15.00 4.13 15.80
CA ALA A 370 14.03 4.02 16.88
C ALA A 370 13.21 5.32 17.04
N LEU A 371 13.84 6.49 16.96
CA LEU A 371 13.15 7.77 17.05
C LEU A 371 12.22 8.02 15.87
N PHE A 372 12.65 7.70 14.64
CA PHE A 372 11.76 7.74 13.48
C PHE A 372 10.58 6.76 13.63
N SER A 373 10.83 5.56 14.13
CA SER A 373 9.78 4.56 14.38
C SER A 373 8.74 5.06 15.40
N VAL A 374 9.18 5.70 16.49
CA VAL A 374 8.27 6.32 17.47
C VAL A 374 7.43 7.41 16.81
N PHE A 375 8.07 8.31 16.04
CA PHE A 375 7.36 9.38 15.35
C PHE A 375 6.31 8.85 14.38
N LEU A 376 6.69 7.91 13.52
CA LEU A 376 5.80 7.34 12.51
C LEU A 376 4.67 6.52 13.13
N PHE A 377 4.94 5.79 14.21
CA PHE A 377 3.91 5.05 14.94
C PHE A 377 2.84 6.00 15.50
N VAL A 378 3.26 7.11 16.12
CA VAL A 378 2.33 8.13 16.63
C VAL A 378 1.59 8.83 15.49
N MET A 379 2.23 9.02 14.33
CA MET A 379 1.62 9.66 13.15
C MET A 379 0.74 8.70 12.32
N THR A 380 0.63 7.41 12.66
CA THR A 380 -0.19 6.43 11.93
C THR A 380 -1.63 6.93 11.69
N PRO A 381 -2.39 7.44 12.66
CA PRO A 381 -3.75 7.93 12.40
C PRO A 381 -3.79 9.12 11.42
N VAL A 382 -2.76 9.97 11.46
CA VAL A 382 -2.66 11.14 10.57
C VAL A 382 -2.40 10.67 9.13
N THR A 383 -1.41 9.80 8.93
CA THR A 383 -1.08 9.26 7.61
C THR A 383 -2.24 8.44 7.03
N ASN A 384 -2.88 7.61 7.84
CA ASN A 384 -4.06 6.85 7.43
C ASN A 384 -5.21 7.78 7.01
N THR A 385 -5.47 8.83 7.77
CA THR A 385 -6.54 9.78 7.44
C THR A 385 -6.29 10.49 6.10
N ILE A 386 -5.06 10.91 5.82
CA ILE A 386 -4.72 11.54 4.54
C ILE A 386 -4.86 10.54 3.39
N THR A 387 -4.35 9.33 3.53
CA THR A 387 -4.48 8.28 2.51
C THR A 387 -5.95 7.96 2.26
N ARG A 388 -6.73 7.73 3.31
CA ARG A 388 -8.18 7.46 3.23
C ARG A 388 -8.96 8.60 2.54
N THR A 389 -8.51 9.85 2.69
CA THR A 389 -9.09 10.98 1.97
C THR A 389 -8.83 10.88 0.47
N PHE A 390 -7.59 10.58 0.06
CA PHE A 390 -7.26 10.35 -1.34
C PHE A 390 -8.01 9.17 -1.95
N GLU A 391 -8.16 8.09 -1.19
CA GLU A 391 -8.94 6.93 -1.58
C GLU A 391 -10.43 7.27 -1.78
N ALA A 392 -10.99 8.08 -0.88
CA ALA A 392 -12.38 8.54 -0.99
C ALA A 392 -12.60 9.45 -2.22
N GLU A 393 -11.64 10.34 -2.53
CA GLU A 393 -11.65 11.14 -3.75
C GLU A 393 -11.57 10.25 -5.01
N ALA A 394 -10.68 9.24 -5.00
CA ALA A 394 -10.53 8.30 -6.09
C ALA A 394 -11.77 7.42 -6.30
N ASP A 395 -12.44 6.99 -5.22
CA ASP A 395 -13.72 6.26 -5.28
C ASP A 395 -14.79 7.05 -6.01
N ILE A 396 -14.99 8.33 -5.64
CA ILE A 396 -15.98 9.21 -6.28
C ILE A 396 -15.62 9.45 -7.74
N PHE A 397 -14.35 9.71 -8.04
CA PHE A 397 -13.89 9.86 -9.41
C PHE A 397 -14.15 8.60 -10.23
N GLY A 398 -13.82 7.43 -9.67
CA GLY A 398 -14.02 6.15 -10.33
C GLY A 398 -15.47 5.85 -10.66
N LEU A 399 -16.39 6.15 -9.75
CA LEU A 399 -17.84 6.04 -9.97
C LEU A 399 -18.30 6.96 -11.10
N ASN A 400 -17.85 8.23 -11.11
CA ASN A 400 -18.20 9.18 -12.17
C ASN A 400 -17.63 8.77 -13.54
N ALA A 401 -16.40 8.26 -13.57
CA ALA A 401 -15.70 7.91 -14.80
C ALA A 401 -16.20 6.58 -15.40
N SER A 402 -16.34 5.57 -14.58
CA SER A 402 -16.74 4.22 -15.03
C SER A 402 -18.25 4.06 -15.17
N ARG A 403 -19.04 4.74 -14.34
CA ARG A 403 -20.51 4.59 -14.19
C ARG A 403 -20.92 3.14 -13.86
N GLU A 404 -20.08 2.43 -13.10
CA GLU A 404 -20.25 1.03 -12.70
C GLU A 404 -20.43 0.90 -11.18
N PRO A 405 -21.52 1.41 -10.58
CA PRO A 405 -21.68 1.38 -9.12
C PRO A 405 -21.81 -0.06 -8.58
N ASP A 406 -22.47 -0.97 -9.33
CA ASP A 406 -22.59 -2.37 -8.95
C ASP A 406 -21.23 -3.08 -9.08
N GLY A 407 -20.49 -2.85 -10.17
CA GLY A 407 -19.12 -3.36 -10.34
C GLY A 407 -18.18 -2.86 -9.25
N PHE A 408 -18.34 -1.59 -8.83
CA PHE A 408 -17.57 -1.03 -7.72
C PHE A 408 -17.90 -1.70 -6.38
N ALA A 409 -19.20 -1.96 -6.12
CA ALA A 409 -19.65 -2.64 -4.91
C ALA A 409 -19.16 -4.10 -4.86
N GLU A 410 -19.22 -4.84 -5.97
CA GLU A 410 -18.67 -6.20 -6.06
C GLU A 410 -17.15 -6.21 -5.87
N ALA A 411 -16.43 -5.30 -6.51
CA ALA A 411 -14.99 -5.17 -6.29
C ALA A 411 -14.66 -4.88 -4.82
N ALA A 412 -15.43 -4.00 -4.16
CA ALA A 412 -15.27 -3.73 -2.72
C ALA A 412 -15.57 -4.97 -1.86
N LEU A 413 -16.53 -5.81 -2.25
CA LEU A 413 -16.80 -7.08 -1.58
C LEU A 413 -15.66 -8.08 -1.74
N GLN A 414 -15.01 -8.14 -2.90
CA GLN A 414 -13.83 -9.00 -3.07
C GLN A 414 -12.71 -8.66 -2.10
N LEU A 415 -12.62 -7.40 -1.65
CA LEU A 415 -11.66 -6.99 -0.63
C LEU A 415 -11.97 -7.56 0.76
N SER A 416 -13.18 -8.07 0.99
CA SER A 416 -13.61 -8.62 2.28
C SER A 416 -12.87 -9.87 2.73
N GLU A 417 -12.06 -10.49 1.87
CA GLU A 417 -11.29 -11.67 2.26
C GLU A 417 -10.16 -11.33 3.28
N TYR A 418 -9.78 -10.06 3.39
CA TYR A 418 -8.67 -9.60 4.22
C TYR A 418 -8.85 -8.17 4.75
N ARG A 419 -9.99 -7.53 4.51
CA ARG A 419 -10.35 -6.22 5.07
C ARG A 419 -11.61 -6.33 5.91
N LYS A 420 -11.55 -5.88 7.15
CA LYS A 420 -12.73 -5.72 7.98
C LYS A 420 -13.70 -4.73 7.33
N MET A 421 -14.90 -5.21 7.03
CA MET A 421 -15.86 -4.48 6.20
C MET A 421 -16.58 -3.36 6.95
N HIS A 422 -16.81 -3.50 8.26
CA HIS A 422 -17.59 -2.57 9.06
C HIS A 422 -16.91 -2.30 10.42
N PRO A 423 -15.83 -1.48 10.44
CA PRO A 423 -15.17 -1.07 11.68
C PRO A 423 -15.98 -0.04 12.46
N GLY A 424 -15.63 0.14 13.73
CA GLY A 424 -16.07 1.30 14.50
C GLY A 424 -15.42 2.62 14.00
N PRO A 425 -16.02 3.79 14.24
CA PRO A 425 -15.49 5.06 13.71
C PRO A 425 -14.06 5.38 14.17
N LEU A 426 -13.74 5.12 15.44
CA LEU A 426 -12.39 5.34 15.98
C LEU A 426 -11.38 4.35 15.40
N GLU A 427 -11.79 3.10 15.21
CA GLU A 427 -11.00 2.05 14.60
C GLU A 427 -10.63 2.43 13.15
N GLU A 428 -11.60 2.94 12.38
CA GLU A 428 -11.36 3.39 11.01
C GLU A 428 -10.38 4.57 10.95
N VAL A 429 -10.46 5.52 11.89
CA VAL A 429 -9.52 6.65 11.97
C VAL A 429 -8.10 6.17 12.25
N ILE A 430 -7.92 5.23 13.17
CA ILE A 430 -6.59 4.81 13.63
C ILE A 430 -5.93 3.85 12.64
N PHE A 431 -6.67 2.84 12.15
CA PHE A 431 -6.06 1.68 11.49
C PHE A 431 -6.34 1.59 9.98
N PHE A 432 -7.30 2.34 9.44
CA PHE A 432 -7.70 2.22 8.04
C PHE A 432 -7.06 3.32 7.20
N ASP A 433 -6.26 2.92 6.25
CA ASP A 433 -5.70 3.76 5.19
C ASP A 433 -6.65 3.94 3.99
N HIS A 434 -7.71 3.13 3.90
CA HIS A 434 -8.78 3.23 2.91
C HIS A 434 -10.14 3.29 3.62
N PRO A 435 -11.18 3.86 3.01
CA PRO A 435 -12.53 3.76 3.54
C PRO A 435 -12.94 2.29 3.72
N SER A 436 -13.70 1.99 4.77
CA SER A 436 -14.18 0.65 5.02
C SER A 436 -15.01 0.10 3.85
N GLY A 437 -15.09 -1.22 3.72
CA GLY A 437 -15.86 -1.84 2.65
C GLY A 437 -17.32 -1.41 2.65
N TRP A 438 -17.93 -1.29 3.83
CA TRP A 438 -19.28 -0.76 3.98
C TRP A 438 -19.39 0.67 3.43
N ASN A 439 -18.47 1.56 3.82
CA ASN A 439 -18.46 2.94 3.36
C ASN A 439 -18.29 3.05 1.83
N ARG A 440 -17.46 2.19 1.24
CA ARG A 440 -17.25 2.15 -0.21
C ARG A 440 -18.49 1.68 -0.96
N ILE A 441 -19.12 0.58 -0.51
CA ILE A 441 -20.35 0.05 -1.09
C ILE A 441 -21.49 1.07 -0.93
N HIS A 442 -21.64 1.63 0.26
CA HIS A 442 -22.68 2.64 0.53
C HIS A 442 -22.54 3.86 -0.38
N ARG A 443 -21.33 4.38 -0.56
CA ARG A 443 -21.05 5.48 -1.50
C ARG A 443 -21.45 5.13 -2.93
N ALA A 444 -21.15 3.91 -3.38
CA ALA A 444 -21.54 3.44 -4.69
C ALA A 444 -23.07 3.35 -4.85
N MET A 445 -23.78 2.89 -3.81
CA MET A 445 -25.25 2.82 -3.83
C MET A 445 -25.91 4.19 -3.76
N VAL A 446 -25.41 5.13 -2.97
CA VAL A 446 -25.85 6.54 -2.97
C VAL A 446 -25.67 7.12 -4.38
N TRP A 447 -24.48 6.99 -4.96
CA TRP A 447 -24.18 7.44 -6.32
C TRP A 447 -25.15 6.84 -7.35
N LYS A 448 -25.46 5.53 -7.24
CA LYS A 448 -26.41 4.81 -8.09
C LYS A 448 -27.81 5.43 -8.00
N GLY A 449 -28.28 5.66 -6.79
CA GLY A 449 -29.57 6.32 -6.54
C GLY A 449 -29.69 7.69 -7.19
N GLU A 450 -28.67 8.50 -7.04
CA GLU A 450 -28.65 9.88 -7.55
C GLU A 450 -28.49 9.96 -9.09
N ASN A 451 -27.75 9.05 -9.70
CA ASN A 451 -27.34 9.18 -11.11
C ASN A 451 -27.99 8.21 -12.09
N LEU A 452 -28.54 7.08 -11.63
CA LEU A 452 -29.10 6.05 -12.50
C LEU A 452 -30.60 5.77 -12.26
N THR A 453 -31.13 6.06 -11.08
CA THR A 453 -32.52 5.76 -10.73
C THR A 453 -33.42 7.01 -10.66
N ALA A 454 -32.86 8.20 -10.67
CA ALA A 454 -33.56 9.49 -10.59
C ALA A 454 -34.17 9.96 -11.94
N LYS A 455 -34.44 9.06 -12.90
CA LYS A 455 -35.08 9.40 -14.19
C LYS A 455 -36.50 8.86 -14.27
#